data_52640eac0f516e898a66acdefdb8e460
#
_entry.id   52640eac0f516e898a66acdefdb8e460
#
_cell.length_a   1.000
_cell.length_b   1.000
_cell.length_c   1.000
_cell.angle_alpha   90.00
_cell.angle_beta   90.00
_cell.angle_gamma   90.00
#
_symmetry.space_group_name_H-M   'P 1'
#
loop_
_entity.id
_entity.type
_entity.pdbx_description
1 polymer ?
#
loop_
_entity_poly.entity_id
_entity_poly.type
_entity_poly.pdbx_seq_one_letter_code
_entity_poly.pdbx_strand_id
1 'polypeptide(L)'
;MNVIKYPSKVTWPELVKRPHLDVSQLNATVQSVLDDVRQRGDEAVKGYEEKFDHAVLNSLAVSEEEIEEAQTLVSPELLDSLKLAHDNIFKFHHAQQFEGVSLETSKGVKCWQKSVAIQKVGLYIPGGTAPLFSTVLMLATPAKIAGCKEIVLCTPPNKEGKVNPAILAAAKIAGVSRIYKAGGVQAIGAMAYGTESVPKVYKIFGPGNQYVMAAKQQVSLHEVAIDMPAGPSEVCVIADKESNPVFVAADLLSQAEHGIDSQVFLITDSELMLNEVKKQVTIQLERLPRKEIAAKSLDNSKLVLVHDLDEAMELSNAYAPEHLILATTNSDTLAAKVINAGSVFLGKWACESAGDYASGTNHTLPTHQYALAYNGVNLDSYMRKITFQHLTKEGIDSIGKAVVCMAENEQLEAHANAMRLRMQCQE
;
A
#
# COMPACT_ATOMS: atom_id res chain seq x y z
N MET A 1 -14.71 -21.66 -7.13
CA MET A 1 -14.09 -20.96 -8.30
C MET A 1 -14.93 -21.18 -9.54
N ASN A 2 -15.21 -20.10 -10.28
CA ASN A 2 -15.96 -20.13 -11.54
C ASN A 2 -15.01 -20.34 -12.72
N VAL A 3 -15.29 -21.37 -13.56
CA VAL A 3 -14.55 -21.61 -14.80
C VAL A 3 -15.22 -20.89 -15.96
N ILE A 4 -14.46 -20.06 -16.68
CA ILE A 4 -14.95 -19.28 -17.82
C ILE A 4 -14.04 -19.55 -19.00
N LYS A 5 -14.63 -19.96 -20.13
CA LYS A 5 -13.86 -20.29 -21.32
C LYS A 5 -14.15 -19.30 -22.44
N TYR A 6 -13.10 -18.71 -23.01
CA TYR A 6 -13.11 -17.82 -24.14
C TYR A 6 -14.13 -16.65 -23.99
N PRO A 7 -14.02 -15.87 -22.89
CA PRO A 7 -14.95 -14.77 -22.64
C PRO A 7 -14.83 -13.70 -23.73
N SER A 8 -15.95 -13.29 -24.30
CA SER A 8 -15.96 -12.16 -25.23
C SER A 8 -15.47 -10.88 -24.54
N LYS A 9 -14.68 -10.04 -25.22
CA LYS A 9 -14.20 -8.75 -24.67
C LYS A 9 -15.35 -7.85 -24.17
N VAL A 10 -16.54 -7.97 -24.74
CA VAL A 10 -17.74 -7.25 -24.28
C VAL A 10 -18.15 -7.65 -22.84
N THR A 11 -17.84 -8.87 -22.42
CA THR A 11 -18.18 -9.37 -21.07
C THR A 11 -17.08 -9.10 -20.02
N TRP A 12 -15.91 -8.63 -20.45
CA TRP A 12 -14.78 -8.37 -19.54
C TRP A 12 -15.11 -7.37 -18.42
N PRO A 13 -15.85 -6.27 -18.62
CA PRO A 13 -16.19 -5.37 -17.53
C PRO A 13 -16.90 -6.07 -16.37
N GLU A 14 -17.77 -7.06 -16.65
CA GLU A 14 -18.40 -7.89 -15.60
C GLU A 14 -17.44 -8.94 -15.06
N LEU A 15 -16.59 -9.50 -15.91
CA LEU A 15 -15.62 -10.52 -15.54
C LEU A 15 -14.60 -9.99 -14.53
N VAL A 16 -14.14 -8.75 -14.70
CA VAL A 16 -13.12 -8.13 -13.84
C VAL A 16 -13.69 -7.44 -12.59
N LYS A 17 -15.00 -7.44 -12.39
CA LYS A 17 -15.61 -6.87 -11.19
C LYS A 17 -15.16 -7.58 -9.92
N ARG A 18 -14.95 -6.77 -8.89
CA ARG A 18 -14.68 -7.22 -7.53
C ARG A 18 -15.99 -7.39 -6.75
N PRO A 19 -15.99 -8.23 -5.71
CA PRO A 19 -17.11 -8.28 -4.78
C PRO A 19 -17.41 -6.88 -4.23
N HIS A 20 -18.66 -6.47 -4.32
CA HIS A 20 -19.08 -5.16 -3.81
C HIS A 20 -19.66 -5.31 -2.41
N LEU A 21 -19.11 -4.58 -1.45
CA LEU A 21 -19.67 -4.45 -0.10
C LEU A 21 -20.52 -3.17 -0.03
N ASP A 22 -21.72 -3.26 0.52
CA ASP A 22 -22.51 -2.07 0.83
C ASP A 22 -21.87 -1.31 1.99
N VAL A 23 -21.24 -0.17 1.66
CA VAL A 23 -20.50 0.65 2.62
C VAL A 23 -21.35 1.74 3.29
N SER A 24 -22.64 1.85 3.01
CA SER A 24 -23.46 2.96 3.50
C SER A 24 -23.62 2.96 5.03
N GLN A 25 -23.99 1.81 5.62
CA GLN A 25 -24.07 1.67 7.09
C GLN A 25 -22.69 1.67 7.75
N LEU A 26 -21.68 1.14 7.05
CA LEU A 26 -20.29 1.15 7.50
C LEU A 26 -19.79 2.59 7.73
N ASN A 27 -20.04 3.48 6.77
CA ASN A 27 -19.57 4.87 6.85
C ASN A 27 -20.13 5.62 8.05
N ALA A 28 -21.40 5.43 8.41
CA ALA A 28 -21.99 6.06 9.58
C ALA A 28 -21.39 5.56 10.89
N THR A 29 -21.15 4.24 10.99
CA THR A 29 -20.48 3.63 12.15
C THR A 29 -19.04 4.16 12.30
N VAL A 30 -18.29 4.21 11.21
CA VAL A 30 -16.94 4.73 11.20
C VAL A 30 -16.89 6.20 11.60
N GLN A 31 -17.79 7.04 11.06
CA GLN A 31 -17.87 8.44 11.42
C GLN A 31 -18.13 8.64 12.90
N SER A 32 -19.05 7.86 13.48
CA SER A 32 -19.35 7.94 14.93
C SER A 32 -18.12 7.65 15.79
N VAL A 33 -17.30 6.66 15.42
CA VAL A 33 -16.04 6.35 16.15
C VAL A 33 -15.02 7.47 15.98
N LEU A 34 -14.87 7.99 14.76
CA LEU A 34 -13.95 9.09 14.47
C LEU A 34 -14.31 10.36 15.26
N ASP A 35 -15.61 10.71 15.30
CA ASP A 35 -16.10 11.87 16.06
C ASP A 35 -15.87 11.71 17.57
N ASP A 36 -16.08 10.51 18.08
CA ASP A 36 -15.85 10.20 19.49
C ASP A 36 -14.37 10.31 19.88
N VAL A 37 -13.46 9.77 19.04
CA VAL A 37 -12.00 9.93 19.24
C VAL A 37 -11.60 11.41 19.18
N ARG A 38 -12.19 12.20 18.27
CA ARG A 38 -11.94 13.64 18.17
C ARG A 38 -12.34 14.39 19.45
N GLN A 39 -13.45 13.96 20.09
CA GLN A 39 -13.99 14.62 21.27
C GLN A 39 -13.33 14.20 22.57
N ARG A 40 -13.06 12.91 22.76
CA ARG A 40 -12.62 12.33 24.04
C ARG A 40 -11.16 11.83 24.04
N GLY A 41 -10.46 11.94 22.90
CA GLY A 41 -9.05 11.60 22.82
C GLY A 41 -8.71 10.17 23.29
N ASP A 42 -7.71 10.04 24.15
CA ASP A 42 -7.24 8.76 24.69
C ASP A 42 -8.33 7.95 25.40
N GLU A 43 -9.29 8.62 26.04
CA GLU A 43 -10.40 7.95 26.73
C GLU A 43 -11.27 7.17 25.73
N ALA A 44 -11.58 7.77 24.57
CA ALA A 44 -12.33 7.08 23.53
C ALA A 44 -11.53 5.90 22.97
N VAL A 45 -10.25 6.08 22.68
CA VAL A 45 -9.39 5.01 22.17
C VAL A 45 -9.35 3.83 23.14
N LYS A 46 -9.08 4.07 24.44
CA LYS A 46 -9.07 3.03 25.46
C LYS A 46 -10.42 2.30 25.58
N GLY A 47 -11.52 3.04 25.53
CA GLY A 47 -12.87 2.45 25.57
C GLY A 47 -13.16 1.54 24.37
N TYR A 48 -12.64 1.87 23.17
CA TYR A 48 -12.78 1.01 22.01
C TYR A 48 -11.85 -0.21 22.04
N GLU A 49 -10.62 -0.09 22.59
CA GLU A 49 -9.75 -1.25 22.82
C GLU A 49 -10.37 -2.25 23.81
N GLU A 50 -11.01 -1.75 24.88
CA GLU A 50 -11.75 -2.61 25.81
C GLU A 50 -12.95 -3.29 25.11
N LYS A 51 -13.70 -2.54 24.29
CA LYS A 51 -14.88 -3.04 23.61
C LYS A 51 -14.58 -4.06 22.50
N PHE A 52 -13.56 -3.83 21.67
CA PHE A 52 -13.32 -4.62 20.47
C PHE A 52 -12.19 -5.64 20.66
N ASP A 53 -11.13 -5.28 21.37
CA ASP A 53 -9.95 -6.12 21.58
C ASP A 53 -9.93 -6.75 22.98
N HIS A 54 -10.93 -6.39 23.83
CA HIS A 54 -11.05 -6.86 25.21
C HIS A 54 -9.85 -6.53 26.08
N ALA A 55 -9.16 -5.43 25.76
CA ALA A 55 -7.96 -4.97 26.42
C ALA A 55 -8.23 -3.75 27.31
N VAL A 56 -8.06 -3.89 28.62
CA VAL A 56 -8.13 -2.76 29.56
C VAL A 56 -6.75 -2.13 29.66
N LEU A 57 -6.60 -0.89 29.19
CA LEU A 57 -5.31 -0.22 29.09
C LEU A 57 -5.15 0.96 30.04
N ASN A 58 -4.09 0.95 30.85
CA ASN A 58 -3.69 2.11 31.62
C ASN A 58 -2.97 3.16 30.75
N SER A 59 -2.13 2.71 29.81
CA SER A 59 -1.39 3.53 28.84
C SER A 59 -1.59 3.00 27.43
N LEU A 60 -1.75 3.91 26.46
CA LEU A 60 -1.70 3.56 25.05
C LEU A 60 -0.28 3.36 24.54
N ALA A 61 0.70 4.05 25.11
CA ALA A 61 2.10 3.93 24.69
C ALA A 61 2.69 2.58 25.10
N VAL A 62 3.42 1.95 24.19
CA VAL A 62 4.30 0.82 24.48
C VAL A 62 5.57 1.36 25.12
N SER A 63 6.01 0.75 26.24
CA SER A 63 7.22 1.17 26.94
C SER A 63 8.49 0.61 26.29
N GLU A 64 9.64 1.20 26.59
CA GLU A 64 10.93 0.68 26.14
C GLU A 64 11.22 -0.72 26.72
N GLU A 65 10.78 -0.97 27.97
CA GLU A 65 10.91 -2.28 28.60
C GLU A 65 10.11 -3.35 27.84
N GLU A 66 8.90 -3.03 27.35
CA GLU A 66 8.10 -3.97 26.53
C GLU A 66 8.81 -4.27 25.21
N ILE A 67 9.47 -3.27 24.60
CA ILE A 67 10.22 -3.45 23.34
C ILE A 67 11.49 -4.29 23.58
N GLU A 68 12.20 -4.09 24.69
CA GLU A 68 13.38 -4.89 25.03
C GLU A 68 12.99 -6.34 25.40
N GLU A 69 11.94 -6.53 26.21
CA GLU A 69 11.40 -7.85 26.52
C GLU A 69 11.04 -8.62 25.24
N ALA A 70 10.41 -7.97 24.28
CA ALA A 70 10.00 -8.57 23.02
C ALA A 70 11.17 -9.21 22.24
N GLN A 71 12.37 -8.61 22.29
CA GLN A 71 13.56 -9.17 21.66
C GLN A 71 13.94 -10.55 22.23
N THR A 72 13.64 -10.80 23.49
CA THR A 72 13.95 -12.07 24.15
C THR A 72 12.87 -13.13 23.94
N LEU A 73 11.66 -12.71 23.57
CA LEU A 73 10.50 -13.58 23.33
C LEU A 73 10.42 -14.09 21.90
N VAL A 74 11.12 -13.44 20.97
CA VAL A 74 11.18 -13.85 19.55
C VAL A 74 12.34 -14.83 19.36
N SER A 75 12.09 -15.91 18.59
CA SER A 75 13.14 -16.89 18.32
C SER A 75 14.31 -16.27 17.53
N PRO A 76 15.56 -16.73 17.76
CA PRO A 76 16.71 -16.25 17.01
C PRO A 76 16.52 -16.42 15.47
N GLU A 77 15.93 -17.52 15.04
CA GLU A 77 15.64 -17.79 13.63
C GLU A 77 14.71 -16.72 13.03
N LEU A 78 13.65 -16.33 13.74
CA LEU A 78 12.74 -15.28 13.27
C LEU A 78 13.43 -13.91 13.27
N LEU A 79 14.25 -13.60 14.29
CA LEU A 79 15.03 -12.36 14.31
C LEU A 79 16.00 -12.26 13.12
N ASP A 80 16.67 -13.34 12.77
CA ASP A 80 17.58 -13.36 11.61
C ASP A 80 16.81 -13.25 10.29
N SER A 81 15.62 -13.86 10.20
CA SER A 81 14.72 -13.71 9.05
C SER A 81 14.23 -12.28 8.90
N LEU A 82 13.84 -11.61 9.99
CA LEU A 82 13.44 -10.21 9.99
C LEU A 82 14.57 -9.28 9.55
N LYS A 83 15.81 -9.54 9.98
CA LYS A 83 17.00 -8.77 9.55
C LYS A 83 17.26 -8.94 8.06
N LEU A 84 17.23 -10.19 7.55
CA LEU A 84 17.39 -10.47 6.13
C LEU A 84 16.35 -9.71 5.29
N ALA A 85 15.08 -9.81 5.68
CA ALA A 85 13.99 -9.10 5.01
C ALA A 85 14.20 -7.58 5.03
N HIS A 86 14.50 -7.02 6.23
CA HIS A 86 14.80 -5.60 6.39
C HIS A 86 15.93 -5.14 5.48
N ASP A 87 17.04 -5.89 5.41
CA ASP A 87 18.21 -5.53 4.61
C ASP A 87 17.90 -5.51 3.11
N ASN A 88 17.08 -6.45 2.63
CA ASN A 88 16.65 -6.48 1.24
C ASN A 88 15.68 -5.32 0.92
N ILE A 89 14.71 -5.07 1.80
CA ILE A 89 13.77 -3.94 1.69
C ILE A 89 14.57 -2.62 1.71
N PHE A 90 15.54 -2.49 2.61
CA PHE A 90 16.41 -1.32 2.69
C PHE A 90 17.17 -1.09 1.39
N LYS A 91 17.86 -2.12 0.86
CA LYS A 91 18.63 -2.02 -0.39
C LYS A 91 17.76 -1.54 -1.54
N PHE A 92 16.58 -2.14 -1.71
CA PHE A 92 15.69 -1.81 -2.83
C PHE A 92 15.12 -0.39 -2.72
N HIS A 93 14.65 0.01 -1.52
CA HIS A 93 14.07 1.34 -1.33
C HIS A 93 15.14 2.44 -1.28
N HIS A 94 16.33 2.16 -0.75
CA HIS A 94 17.44 3.12 -0.76
C HIS A 94 17.87 3.48 -2.19
N ALA A 95 17.84 2.52 -3.11
CA ALA A 95 18.15 2.74 -4.52
C ALA A 95 17.13 3.63 -5.26
N GLN A 96 15.96 3.91 -4.65
CA GLN A 96 14.91 4.80 -5.21
C GLN A 96 15.14 6.28 -4.86
N GLN A 97 16.23 6.65 -4.21
CA GLN A 97 16.49 8.04 -3.84
C GLN A 97 16.58 8.93 -5.07
N PHE A 98 15.81 10.03 -5.04
CA PHE A 98 15.75 11.01 -6.11
C PHE A 98 16.79 12.13 -5.87
N GLU A 99 17.77 12.25 -6.75
CA GLU A 99 18.84 13.25 -6.63
C GLU A 99 18.38 14.67 -7.00
N GLY A 100 17.19 14.80 -7.58
CA GLY A 100 16.65 16.08 -8.01
C GLY A 100 16.88 16.37 -9.50
N VAL A 101 16.20 17.41 -9.97
CA VAL A 101 16.36 17.97 -11.31
C VAL A 101 16.74 19.44 -11.16
N SER A 102 17.69 19.92 -11.93
CA SER A 102 18.06 21.35 -11.97
C SER A 102 18.43 21.72 -13.40
N LEU A 103 17.73 22.73 -13.96
CA LEU A 103 17.98 23.20 -15.31
C LEU A 103 17.66 24.69 -15.45
N GLU A 104 18.23 25.31 -16.46
CA GLU A 104 17.88 26.64 -16.92
C GLU A 104 16.83 26.51 -18.04
N THR A 105 15.61 26.97 -17.78
CA THR A 105 14.49 26.83 -18.73
C THR A 105 14.48 27.92 -19.78
N SER A 106 14.96 29.10 -19.42
CA SER A 106 15.27 30.25 -20.28
C SER A 106 16.46 30.97 -19.68
N LYS A 107 17.18 31.72 -20.48
CA LYS A 107 18.36 32.45 -20.03
C LYS A 107 18.05 33.29 -18.78
N GLY A 108 18.77 33.05 -17.69
CA GLY A 108 18.54 33.70 -16.40
C GLY A 108 17.35 33.16 -15.59
N VAL A 109 16.72 32.06 -16.01
CA VAL A 109 15.60 31.38 -15.29
C VAL A 109 16.04 29.97 -14.90
N LYS A 110 16.45 29.76 -13.67
CA LYS A 110 16.84 28.46 -13.11
C LYS A 110 15.70 27.84 -12.34
N CYS A 111 15.32 26.64 -12.71
CA CYS A 111 14.31 25.83 -12.01
C CYS A 111 14.93 24.53 -11.48
N TRP A 112 14.60 24.17 -10.24
CA TRP A 112 15.04 22.88 -9.68
C TRP A 112 14.00 22.28 -8.77
N GLN A 113 14.17 21.01 -8.46
CA GLN A 113 13.28 20.27 -7.58
C GLN A 113 14.08 19.64 -6.44
N LYS A 114 13.57 19.73 -5.22
CA LYS A 114 14.16 19.15 -4.02
C LYS A 114 13.17 18.14 -3.43
N SER A 115 13.66 16.94 -3.14
CA SER A 115 12.92 15.92 -2.40
C SER A 115 13.07 16.18 -0.90
N VAL A 116 11.93 16.20 -0.17
CA VAL A 116 11.89 16.47 1.27
C VAL A 116 10.95 15.47 1.94
N ALA A 117 11.43 14.83 3.02
CA ALA A 117 10.64 13.87 3.77
C ALA A 117 9.37 14.49 4.38
N ILE A 118 8.30 13.70 4.42
CA ILE A 118 7.16 13.98 5.28
C ILE A 118 7.62 13.82 6.72
N GLN A 119 7.47 14.86 7.54
CA GLN A 119 8.11 14.90 8.86
C GLN A 119 7.50 13.90 9.86
N LYS A 120 6.17 13.70 9.82
CA LYS A 120 5.43 12.83 10.72
C LYS A 120 4.55 11.87 9.93
N VAL A 121 4.75 10.58 10.09
CA VAL A 121 3.97 9.55 9.42
C VAL A 121 3.39 8.56 10.43
N GLY A 122 2.17 8.12 10.18
CA GLY A 122 1.49 7.09 10.94
C GLY A 122 1.48 5.78 10.18
N LEU A 123 1.81 4.70 10.85
CA LEU A 123 1.79 3.34 10.34
C LEU A 123 0.72 2.55 11.09
N TYR A 124 -0.27 2.05 10.38
CA TYR A 124 -1.27 1.17 10.95
C TYR A 124 -0.92 -0.28 10.63
N ILE A 125 -0.80 -1.11 11.67
CA ILE A 125 -0.53 -2.54 11.56
C ILE A 125 -1.72 -3.30 12.14
N PRO A 126 -2.47 -4.05 11.33
CA PRO A 126 -3.59 -4.83 11.85
C PRO A 126 -3.11 -5.96 12.74
N GLY A 127 -3.86 -6.22 13.80
CA GLY A 127 -3.59 -7.32 14.74
C GLY A 127 -4.37 -8.59 14.47
N GLY A 128 -5.53 -8.51 13.94
CA GLY A 128 -6.47 -9.54 13.52
C GLY A 128 -6.11 -11.00 13.79
N THR A 129 -6.32 -11.85 12.80
CA THR A 129 -6.05 -13.30 12.87
C THR A 129 -4.59 -13.67 12.64
N ALA A 130 -3.74 -12.73 12.22
CA ALA A 130 -2.31 -12.93 12.01
C ALA A 130 -1.53 -11.66 12.40
N PRO A 131 -0.41 -11.77 13.12
CA PRO A 131 0.47 -10.65 13.43
C PRO A 131 1.27 -10.28 12.18
N LEU A 132 0.93 -9.17 11.52
CA LEU A 132 1.58 -8.76 10.26
C LEU A 132 2.88 -7.98 10.54
N PHE A 133 3.87 -8.61 11.14
CA PHE A 133 5.17 -8.01 11.43
C PHE A 133 5.97 -7.67 10.16
N SER A 134 5.75 -8.37 9.03
CA SER A 134 6.33 -8.02 7.73
C SER A 134 5.90 -6.62 7.28
N THR A 135 4.62 -6.26 7.49
CA THR A 135 4.09 -4.94 7.16
C THR A 135 4.80 -3.83 7.93
N VAL A 136 5.27 -4.10 9.16
CA VAL A 136 6.11 -3.14 9.89
C VAL A 136 7.38 -2.81 9.12
N LEU A 137 8.10 -3.84 8.63
CA LEU A 137 9.31 -3.66 7.83
C LEU A 137 9.01 -2.91 6.52
N MET A 138 7.94 -3.31 5.82
CA MET A 138 7.53 -2.73 4.54
C MET A 138 7.18 -1.24 4.63
N LEU A 139 6.64 -0.79 5.76
CA LEU A 139 6.25 0.60 5.96
C LEU A 139 7.30 1.44 6.67
N ALA A 140 7.91 0.90 7.73
CA ALA A 140 8.84 1.70 8.54
C ALA A 140 10.22 1.86 7.88
N THR A 141 10.72 0.86 7.15
CA THR A 141 12.02 0.94 6.50
C THR A 141 12.09 2.07 5.46
N PRO A 142 11.17 2.18 4.48
CA PRO A 142 11.21 3.31 3.55
C PRO A 142 10.92 4.66 4.22
N ALA A 143 10.09 4.71 5.28
CA ALA A 143 9.90 5.93 6.08
C ALA A 143 11.20 6.41 6.72
N LYS A 144 12.00 5.47 7.24
CA LYS A 144 13.31 5.76 7.84
C LYS A 144 14.33 6.21 6.79
N ILE A 145 14.40 5.54 5.63
CA ILE A 145 15.27 5.92 4.50
C ILE A 145 14.93 7.33 4.01
N ALA A 146 13.64 7.66 3.89
CA ALA A 146 13.17 8.98 3.49
C ALA A 146 13.61 10.09 4.45
N GLY A 147 13.87 9.77 5.71
CA GLY A 147 14.24 10.73 6.76
C GLY A 147 13.03 11.32 7.48
N CYS A 148 11.91 10.59 7.56
CA CYS A 148 10.80 10.96 8.42
C CYS A 148 11.28 11.08 9.87
N LYS A 149 10.99 12.23 10.50
CA LYS A 149 11.49 12.50 11.86
C LYS A 149 10.72 11.74 12.94
N GLU A 150 9.43 11.58 12.72
CA GLU A 150 8.52 10.89 13.63
C GLU A 150 7.75 9.81 12.86
N ILE A 151 7.99 8.56 13.25
CA ILE A 151 7.32 7.38 12.70
C ILE A 151 6.50 6.78 13.85
N VAL A 152 5.19 6.98 13.79
CA VAL A 152 4.21 6.54 14.78
C VAL A 152 3.60 5.25 14.30
N LEU A 153 3.62 4.19 15.11
CA LEU A 153 3.00 2.92 14.79
C LEU A 153 1.83 2.66 15.73
N CYS A 154 0.66 2.37 15.18
CA CYS A 154 -0.52 1.91 15.93
C CYS A 154 -0.84 0.47 15.53
N THR A 155 -1.03 -0.39 16.54
CA THR A 155 -1.42 -1.80 16.38
C THR A 155 -2.25 -2.23 17.59
N PRO A 156 -3.30 -3.07 17.39
CA PRO A 156 -4.11 -3.50 18.51
C PRO A 156 -3.31 -4.37 19.49
N PRO A 157 -3.57 -4.24 20.79
CA PRO A 157 -3.05 -5.13 21.81
C PRO A 157 -3.83 -6.46 21.82
N ASN A 158 -3.29 -7.46 22.50
CA ASN A 158 -4.04 -8.63 22.92
C ASN A 158 -4.87 -8.35 24.21
N LYS A 159 -5.64 -9.33 24.66
CA LYS A 159 -6.50 -9.20 25.86
C LYS A 159 -5.74 -8.86 27.14
N GLU A 160 -4.47 -9.20 27.21
CA GLU A 160 -3.55 -8.87 28.31
C GLU A 160 -2.96 -7.45 28.19
N GLY A 161 -3.37 -6.68 27.18
CA GLY A 161 -2.89 -5.34 26.90
C GLY A 161 -1.46 -5.28 26.35
N LYS A 162 -0.98 -6.38 25.77
CA LYS A 162 0.37 -6.49 25.20
C LYS A 162 0.31 -6.54 23.66
N VAL A 163 1.29 -5.91 23.01
CA VAL A 163 1.50 -6.03 21.56
C VAL A 163 2.29 -7.32 21.28
N ASN A 164 2.01 -7.94 20.12
CA ASN A 164 2.75 -9.14 19.70
C ASN A 164 4.26 -8.88 19.65
N PRO A 165 5.10 -9.73 20.28
CA PRO A 165 6.55 -9.53 20.35
C PRO A 165 7.24 -9.41 18.99
N ALA A 166 6.78 -10.15 17.96
CA ALA A 166 7.37 -10.07 16.62
C ALA A 166 7.11 -8.71 15.96
N ILE A 167 5.95 -8.05 16.23
CA ILE A 167 5.67 -6.68 15.78
C ILE A 167 6.64 -5.69 16.44
N LEU A 168 6.85 -5.80 17.75
CA LEU A 168 7.78 -4.94 18.49
C LEU A 168 9.23 -5.15 18.04
N ALA A 169 9.63 -6.40 17.78
CA ALA A 169 10.96 -6.72 17.27
C ALA A 169 11.18 -6.13 15.87
N ALA A 170 10.22 -6.28 14.96
CA ALA A 170 10.27 -5.68 13.62
C ALA A 170 10.30 -4.14 13.69
N ALA A 171 9.51 -3.53 14.57
CA ALA A 171 9.48 -2.08 14.77
C ALA A 171 10.83 -1.54 15.26
N LYS A 172 11.50 -2.25 16.18
CA LYS A 172 12.85 -1.91 16.65
C LYS A 172 13.88 -2.01 15.54
N ILE A 173 13.85 -3.11 14.74
CA ILE A 173 14.76 -3.30 13.59
C ILE A 173 14.59 -2.18 12.58
N ALA A 174 13.35 -1.82 12.23
CA ALA A 174 13.05 -0.78 11.24
C ALA A 174 13.17 0.66 11.76
N GLY A 175 13.42 0.85 13.05
CA GLY A 175 13.65 2.17 13.66
C GLY A 175 12.39 3.03 13.81
N VAL A 176 11.26 2.42 14.19
CA VAL A 176 10.03 3.12 14.55
C VAL A 176 10.27 4.00 15.78
N SER A 177 9.73 5.22 15.78
CA SER A 177 9.97 6.20 16.84
C SER A 177 9.09 5.97 18.07
N ARG A 178 7.82 5.63 17.84
CA ARG A 178 6.82 5.44 18.93
C ARG A 178 5.79 4.39 18.50
N ILE A 179 5.37 3.56 19.46
CA ILE A 179 4.40 2.49 19.25
C ILE A 179 3.24 2.67 20.23
N TYR A 180 2.01 2.53 19.71
CA TYR A 180 0.79 2.68 20.49
C TYR A 180 -0.12 1.45 20.36
N LYS A 181 -0.71 1.08 21.47
CA LYS A 181 -1.69 0.00 21.63
C LYS A 181 -3.07 0.52 21.20
N ALA A 182 -3.26 0.61 19.90
CA ALA A 182 -4.50 1.09 19.31
C ALA A 182 -4.77 0.37 17.97
N GLY A 183 -5.95 -0.22 17.84
CA GLY A 183 -6.42 -0.93 16.66
C GLY A 183 -7.52 -0.18 15.92
N GLY A 184 -8.05 -0.76 14.84
CA GLY A 184 -9.27 -0.35 14.18
C GLY A 184 -9.39 1.12 13.75
N VAL A 185 -10.64 1.58 13.71
CA VAL A 185 -11.01 2.97 13.35
C VAL A 185 -10.43 3.98 14.32
N GLN A 186 -10.43 3.65 15.62
CA GLN A 186 -9.95 4.53 16.68
C GLN A 186 -8.45 4.84 16.56
N ALA A 187 -7.64 3.90 16.07
CA ALA A 187 -6.23 4.13 15.77
C ALA A 187 -6.04 5.14 14.62
N ILE A 188 -6.85 5.01 13.56
CA ILE A 188 -6.84 5.96 12.44
C ILE A 188 -7.26 7.35 12.92
N GLY A 189 -8.32 7.44 13.73
CA GLY A 189 -8.77 8.71 14.33
C GLY A 189 -7.68 9.33 15.21
N ALA A 190 -7.05 8.53 16.09
CA ALA A 190 -5.98 9.01 16.97
C ALA A 190 -4.79 9.59 16.19
N MET A 191 -4.33 8.93 15.12
CA MET A 191 -3.26 9.44 14.26
C MET A 191 -3.68 10.67 13.44
N ALA A 192 -4.94 10.72 13.01
CA ALA A 192 -5.44 11.81 12.17
C ALA A 192 -5.67 13.11 12.95
N TYR A 193 -6.23 13.03 14.15
CA TYR A 193 -6.56 14.22 14.95
C TYR A 193 -5.48 14.58 15.97
N GLY A 194 -4.76 13.57 16.45
CA GLY A 194 -3.94 13.64 17.64
C GLY A 194 -4.79 13.43 18.90
N THR A 195 -4.21 12.82 19.92
CA THR A 195 -4.79 12.67 21.26
C THR A 195 -3.74 13.08 22.29
N GLU A 196 -4.04 12.90 23.57
CA GLU A 196 -3.07 13.20 24.64
C GLU A 196 -1.78 12.39 24.53
N SER A 197 -1.90 11.10 24.10
CA SER A 197 -0.75 10.20 23.92
C SER A 197 -0.29 10.12 22.49
N VAL A 198 -1.22 9.98 21.52
CA VAL A 198 -0.89 9.73 20.11
C VAL A 198 -0.74 11.04 19.36
N PRO A 199 0.46 11.35 18.83
CA PRO A 199 0.66 12.61 18.11
C PRO A 199 -0.06 12.61 16.74
N LYS A 200 -0.63 13.76 16.34
CA LYS A 200 -1.15 13.96 14.98
C LYS A 200 -0.02 13.77 13.96
N VAL A 201 -0.32 13.01 12.90
CA VAL A 201 0.59 12.76 11.78
C VAL A 201 0.13 13.49 10.51
N TYR A 202 0.97 13.50 9.47
CA TYR A 202 0.66 14.19 8.21
C TYR A 202 0.24 13.22 7.09
N LYS A 203 0.59 11.94 7.23
CA LYS A 203 0.17 10.88 6.31
C LYS A 203 0.08 9.55 7.05
N ILE A 204 -0.99 8.80 6.79
CA ILE A 204 -1.24 7.47 7.37
C ILE A 204 -1.02 6.41 6.29
N PHE A 205 -0.29 5.36 6.66
CA PHE A 205 0.02 4.19 5.84
C PHE A 205 -0.47 2.92 6.52
N GLY A 206 -0.74 1.91 5.74
CA GLY A 206 -0.99 0.56 6.22
C GLY A 206 -2.28 -0.05 5.72
N PRO A 207 -2.27 -1.40 5.57
CA PRO A 207 -3.45 -2.17 5.19
C PRO A 207 -4.45 -2.22 6.36
N GLY A 208 -5.68 -2.60 6.08
CA GLY A 208 -6.69 -2.80 7.10
C GLY A 208 -7.96 -3.40 6.53
N ASN A 209 -8.85 -3.81 7.41
CA ASN A 209 -10.18 -4.26 7.02
C ASN A 209 -11.03 -3.09 6.48
N GLN A 210 -12.23 -3.40 6.01
CA GLN A 210 -13.17 -2.41 5.45
C GLN A 210 -13.42 -1.20 6.36
N TYR A 211 -13.44 -1.37 7.69
CA TYR A 211 -13.63 -0.27 8.65
C TYR A 211 -12.45 0.67 8.70
N VAL A 212 -11.24 0.11 8.74
CA VAL A 212 -9.99 0.87 8.71
C VAL A 212 -9.85 1.62 7.39
N MET A 213 -10.19 0.97 6.27
CA MET A 213 -10.16 1.61 4.96
C MET A 213 -11.15 2.76 4.84
N ALA A 214 -12.38 2.57 5.31
CA ALA A 214 -13.38 3.64 5.36
C ALA A 214 -12.94 4.79 6.27
N ALA A 215 -12.32 4.50 7.41
CA ALA A 215 -11.76 5.52 8.29
C ALA A 215 -10.64 6.32 7.61
N LYS A 216 -9.69 5.65 6.95
CA LYS A 216 -8.63 6.31 6.17
C LYS A 216 -9.22 7.22 5.09
N GLN A 217 -10.21 6.75 4.34
CA GLN A 217 -10.87 7.57 3.31
C GLN A 217 -11.57 8.78 3.92
N GLN A 218 -12.31 8.64 5.02
CA GLN A 218 -13.01 9.75 5.67
C GLN A 218 -12.04 10.81 6.20
N VAL A 219 -10.98 10.42 6.91
CA VAL A 219 -10.01 11.39 7.42
C VAL A 219 -9.20 12.04 6.29
N SER A 220 -9.07 11.37 5.13
CA SER A 220 -8.33 11.93 4.00
C SER A 220 -9.04 13.10 3.32
N LEU A 221 -10.33 13.28 3.54
CA LEU A 221 -11.09 14.38 2.95
C LEU A 221 -10.67 15.75 3.51
N HIS A 222 -10.27 15.83 4.80
CA HIS A 222 -10.06 17.11 5.46
C HIS A 222 -8.88 17.16 6.44
N GLU A 223 -8.32 16.01 6.87
CA GLU A 223 -7.43 15.99 8.04
C GLU A 223 -6.00 15.55 7.72
N VAL A 224 -5.83 14.44 7.03
CA VAL A 224 -4.53 13.79 6.88
C VAL A 224 -4.45 13.04 5.55
N ALA A 225 -3.30 13.07 4.88
CA ALA A 225 -3.12 12.25 3.67
C ALA A 225 -3.08 10.76 4.01
N ILE A 226 -3.41 9.93 3.03
CA ILE A 226 -3.26 8.46 3.14
C ILE A 226 -2.36 7.94 2.04
N ASP A 227 -1.86 6.70 2.19
CA ASP A 227 -1.06 6.01 1.18
C ASP A 227 -1.84 5.84 -0.13
N MET A 228 -2.92 5.05 -0.09
CA MET A 228 -3.80 4.79 -1.23
C MET A 228 -5.15 4.25 -0.73
N PRO A 229 -6.21 4.36 -1.54
CA PRO A 229 -7.40 3.54 -1.36
C PRO A 229 -7.03 2.09 -1.61
N ALA A 230 -7.59 1.17 -0.83
CA ALA A 230 -7.41 -0.26 -1.02
C ALA A 230 -8.70 -1.01 -0.71
N GLY A 231 -8.80 -2.23 -1.16
CA GLY A 231 -9.86 -3.18 -0.88
C GLY A 231 -9.24 -4.50 -0.42
N PRO A 232 -10.00 -5.61 -0.56
CA PRO A 232 -9.48 -6.95 -0.30
C PRO A 232 -8.30 -7.31 -1.19
N SER A 233 -7.44 -8.20 -0.71
CA SER A 233 -6.24 -8.65 -1.41
C SER A 233 -6.56 -9.47 -2.66
N GLU A 234 -5.71 -9.36 -3.68
CA GLU A 234 -5.92 -9.92 -5.01
C GLU A 234 -4.64 -10.51 -5.61
N VAL A 235 -4.75 -11.66 -6.28
CA VAL A 235 -3.70 -12.17 -7.16
C VAL A 235 -4.24 -12.57 -8.53
N CYS A 236 -3.50 -12.24 -9.58
CA CYS A 236 -3.71 -12.75 -10.92
C CYS A 236 -2.49 -13.57 -11.34
N VAL A 237 -2.70 -14.82 -11.72
CA VAL A 237 -1.65 -15.68 -12.27
C VAL A 237 -1.92 -15.93 -13.74
N ILE A 238 -0.93 -15.64 -14.59
CA ILE A 238 -0.92 -16.06 -16.00
C ILE A 238 -0.01 -17.26 -16.12
N ALA A 239 -0.56 -18.37 -16.61
CA ALA A 239 0.15 -19.64 -16.75
C ALA A 239 -0.01 -20.22 -18.15
N ASP A 240 1.07 -20.76 -18.74
CA ASP A 240 1.07 -21.51 -19.99
C ASP A 240 1.06 -23.03 -19.74
N LYS A 241 1.08 -23.80 -20.80
CA LYS A 241 1.09 -25.29 -20.73
C LYS A 241 2.34 -25.89 -20.05
N GLU A 242 3.45 -25.14 -19.99
CA GLU A 242 4.72 -25.57 -19.41
C GLU A 242 4.86 -25.14 -17.93
N SER A 243 3.93 -24.32 -17.43
CA SER A 243 3.91 -23.88 -16.03
C SER A 243 3.67 -25.06 -15.09
N ASN A 244 4.08 -24.93 -13.82
CA ASN A 244 3.85 -25.97 -12.82
C ASN A 244 2.50 -25.76 -12.13
N PRO A 245 1.50 -26.62 -12.34
CA PRO A 245 0.16 -26.45 -11.76
C PRO A 245 0.15 -26.53 -10.22
N VAL A 246 1.14 -27.18 -9.61
CA VAL A 246 1.28 -27.24 -8.14
C VAL A 246 1.69 -25.87 -7.59
N PHE A 247 2.61 -25.18 -8.26
CA PHE A 247 3.06 -23.84 -7.85
C PHE A 247 1.96 -22.83 -8.07
N VAL A 248 1.33 -22.83 -9.26
CA VAL A 248 0.20 -21.93 -9.57
C VAL A 248 -0.93 -22.08 -8.54
N ALA A 249 -1.28 -23.32 -8.17
CA ALA A 249 -2.30 -23.54 -7.15
C ALA A 249 -1.87 -23.03 -5.76
N ALA A 250 -0.60 -23.14 -5.40
CA ALA A 250 -0.07 -22.63 -4.16
C ALA A 250 -0.13 -21.07 -4.11
N ASP A 251 0.22 -20.42 -5.22
CA ASP A 251 0.16 -18.94 -5.33
C ASP A 251 -1.30 -18.43 -5.27
N LEU A 252 -2.26 -19.14 -5.88
CA LEU A 252 -3.68 -18.78 -5.74
C LEU A 252 -4.16 -18.95 -4.28
N LEU A 253 -3.71 -19.98 -3.58
CA LEU A 253 -4.12 -20.26 -2.21
C LEU A 253 -3.43 -19.33 -1.19
N SER A 254 -2.19 -18.89 -1.43
CA SER A 254 -1.52 -17.93 -0.56
C SER A 254 -2.29 -16.62 -0.45
N GLN A 255 -2.90 -16.17 -1.56
CA GLN A 255 -3.76 -15.00 -1.54
C GLN A 255 -5.17 -15.29 -1.00
N ALA A 256 -5.73 -16.46 -1.30
CA ALA A 256 -7.08 -16.83 -0.86
C ALA A 256 -7.20 -16.92 0.66
N GLU A 257 -6.13 -17.24 1.39
CA GLU A 257 -6.16 -17.36 2.85
C GLU A 257 -6.13 -16.03 3.60
N HIS A 258 -5.89 -14.88 2.92
CA HIS A 258 -5.87 -13.56 3.56
C HIS A 258 -7.24 -13.16 4.12
N GLY A 259 -8.32 -13.37 3.35
CA GLY A 259 -9.67 -12.98 3.78
C GLY A 259 -10.76 -13.63 2.92
N ILE A 260 -11.97 -13.69 3.46
CA ILE A 260 -13.15 -14.28 2.76
C ILE A 260 -13.57 -13.47 1.53
N ASP A 261 -13.15 -12.24 1.45
CA ASP A 261 -13.40 -11.25 0.39
C ASP A 261 -12.22 -11.10 -0.58
N SER A 262 -11.09 -11.79 -0.34
CA SER A 262 -9.99 -11.90 -1.29
C SER A 262 -10.44 -12.51 -2.62
N GLN A 263 -9.76 -12.15 -3.71
CA GLN A 263 -10.08 -12.68 -5.03
C GLN A 263 -8.82 -13.20 -5.73
N VAL A 264 -8.89 -14.43 -6.24
CA VAL A 264 -7.80 -15.02 -7.02
C VAL A 264 -8.25 -15.26 -8.46
N PHE A 265 -7.36 -14.99 -9.40
CA PHE A 265 -7.65 -15.02 -10.83
C PHE A 265 -6.57 -15.80 -11.57
N LEU A 266 -6.93 -16.93 -12.19
CA LEU A 266 -6.06 -17.62 -13.12
C LEU A 266 -6.47 -17.29 -14.54
N ILE A 267 -5.50 -16.93 -15.38
CA ILE A 267 -5.67 -16.80 -16.83
C ILE A 267 -4.68 -17.74 -17.51
N THR A 268 -5.17 -18.57 -18.42
CA THR A 268 -4.32 -19.51 -19.16
C THR A 268 -4.85 -19.76 -20.57
N ASP A 269 -3.95 -20.06 -21.50
CA ASP A 269 -4.27 -20.50 -22.86
C ASP A 269 -4.33 -22.04 -22.98
N SER A 270 -4.15 -22.76 -21.85
CA SER A 270 -4.10 -24.21 -21.81
C SER A 270 -5.25 -24.82 -20.98
N GLU A 271 -6.15 -25.53 -21.63
CA GLU A 271 -7.24 -26.23 -20.93
C GLU A 271 -6.70 -27.31 -19.96
N LEU A 272 -5.59 -27.96 -20.32
CA LEU A 272 -4.91 -28.92 -19.46
C LEU A 272 -4.43 -28.23 -18.18
N MET A 273 -3.77 -27.08 -18.30
CA MET A 273 -3.28 -26.29 -17.16
C MET A 273 -4.44 -25.88 -16.25
N LEU A 274 -5.53 -25.36 -16.82
CA LEU A 274 -6.73 -24.95 -16.08
C LEU A 274 -7.27 -26.11 -15.23
N ASN A 275 -7.40 -27.31 -15.81
CA ASN A 275 -7.93 -28.50 -15.13
C ASN A 275 -6.98 -29.01 -14.04
N GLU A 276 -5.67 -29.05 -14.30
CA GLU A 276 -4.68 -29.49 -13.31
C GLU A 276 -4.57 -28.51 -12.15
N VAL A 277 -4.60 -27.17 -12.41
CA VAL A 277 -4.61 -26.18 -11.33
C VAL A 277 -5.87 -26.32 -10.48
N LYS A 278 -7.05 -26.47 -11.09
CA LYS A 278 -8.30 -26.69 -10.35
C LYS A 278 -8.22 -27.90 -9.41
N LYS A 279 -7.64 -29.00 -9.89
CA LYS A 279 -7.40 -30.21 -9.09
C LYS A 279 -6.40 -29.96 -7.96
N GLN A 280 -5.29 -29.29 -8.26
CA GLN A 280 -4.26 -28.97 -7.26
C GLN A 280 -4.78 -28.02 -6.17
N VAL A 281 -5.57 -27.01 -6.52
CA VAL A 281 -6.23 -26.14 -5.53
C VAL A 281 -7.09 -26.96 -4.57
N THR A 282 -7.90 -27.92 -5.08
CA THR A 282 -8.71 -28.78 -4.21
C THR A 282 -7.85 -29.62 -3.27
N ILE A 283 -6.76 -30.20 -3.76
CA ILE A 283 -5.85 -31.05 -2.96
C ILE A 283 -5.14 -30.23 -1.87
N GLN A 284 -4.64 -29.03 -2.24
CA GLN A 284 -3.85 -28.21 -1.33
C GLN A 284 -4.72 -27.50 -0.29
N LEU A 285 -5.92 -27.07 -0.68
CA LEU A 285 -6.89 -26.42 0.22
C LEU A 285 -7.19 -27.27 1.47
N GLU A 286 -7.31 -28.59 1.31
CA GLU A 286 -7.59 -29.51 2.43
C GLU A 286 -6.46 -29.56 3.49
N ARG A 287 -5.26 -29.08 3.14
CA ARG A 287 -4.09 -29.08 4.03
C ARG A 287 -3.89 -27.73 4.73
N LEU A 288 -4.64 -26.69 4.34
CA LEU A 288 -4.46 -25.36 4.91
C LEU A 288 -5.12 -25.25 6.29
N PRO A 289 -4.42 -24.70 7.28
CA PRO A 289 -5.02 -24.39 8.58
C PRO A 289 -6.21 -23.43 8.46
N ARG A 290 -6.17 -22.48 7.49
CA ARG A 290 -7.20 -21.47 7.22
C ARG A 290 -8.13 -21.84 6.06
N LYS A 291 -8.33 -23.11 5.80
CA LYS A 291 -9.10 -23.64 4.65
C LYS A 291 -10.51 -23.07 4.52
N GLU A 292 -11.20 -22.78 5.62
CA GLU A 292 -12.55 -22.23 5.57
C GLU A 292 -12.60 -20.80 5.04
N ILE A 293 -11.57 -20.00 5.35
CA ILE A 293 -11.40 -18.64 4.82
C ILE A 293 -11.07 -18.72 3.34
N ALA A 294 -10.06 -19.52 2.98
CA ALA A 294 -9.64 -19.69 1.59
C ALA A 294 -10.79 -20.26 0.72
N ALA A 295 -11.56 -21.23 1.22
CA ALA A 295 -12.70 -21.78 0.48
C ALA A 295 -13.74 -20.70 0.12
N LYS A 296 -14.08 -19.80 1.06
CA LYS A 296 -15.00 -18.69 0.81
C LYS A 296 -14.44 -17.68 -0.20
N SER A 297 -13.16 -17.36 -0.11
CA SER A 297 -12.47 -16.51 -1.09
C SER A 297 -12.54 -17.13 -2.50
N LEU A 298 -12.37 -18.44 -2.61
CA LEU A 298 -12.46 -19.15 -3.89
C LEU A 298 -13.85 -19.10 -4.53
N ASP A 299 -14.94 -18.86 -3.78
CA ASP A 299 -16.29 -18.67 -4.36
C ASP A 299 -16.37 -17.41 -5.22
N ASN A 300 -15.62 -16.39 -4.89
CA ASN A 300 -15.50 -15.13 -5.64
C ASN A 300 -14.44 -15.19 -6.75
N SER A 301 -13.73 -16.29 -6.89
CA SER A 301 -12.51 -16.43 -7.70
C SER A 301 -12.80 -17.07 -9.06
N LYS A 302 -11.92 -16.85 -10.04
CA LYS A 302 -12.15 -17.21 -11.44
C LYS A 302 -10.94 -17.93 -12.05
N LEU A 303 -11.24 -18.94 -12.86
CA LEU A 303 -10.29 -19.62 -13.76
C LEU A 303 -10.72 -19.34 -15.19
N VAL A 304 -9.88 -18.62 -15.95
CA VAL A 304 -10.24 -18.15 -17.29
C VAL A 304 -9.34 -18.81 -18.32
N LEU A 305 -9.96 -19.47 -19.31
CA LEU A 305 -9.30 -19.98 -20.48
C LEU A 305 -9.45 -18.96 -21.63
N VAL A 306 -8.33 -18.52 -22.19
CA VAL A 306 -8.24 -17.58 -23.31
C VAL A 306 -7.64 -18.24 -24.54
N HIS A 307 -7.60 -17.54 -25.68
CA HIS A 307 -7.08 -18.10 -26.93
C HIS A 307 -5.55 -18.14 -26.98
N ASP A 308 -4.91 -17.13 -26.39
CA ASP A 308 -3.44 -16.99 -26.35
C ASP A 308 -2.98 -16.11 -25.18
N LEU A 309 -1.67 -16.01 -24.98
CA LEU A 309 -1.08 -15.22 -23.92
C LEU A 309 -1.19 -13.69 -24.15
N ASP A 310 -1.44 -13.23 -25.36
CA ASP A 310 -1.67 -11.83 -25.65
C ASP A 310 -3.06 -11.40 -25.14
N GLU A 311 -4.07 -12.23 -25.38
CA GLU A 311 -5.39 -12.04 -24.77
C GLU A 311 -5.32 -12.14 -23.23
N ALA A 312 -4.49 -13.04 -22.69
CA ALA A 312 -4.25 -13.15 -21.26
C ALA A 312 -3.71 -11.83 -20.67
N MET A 313 -2.73 -11.22 -21.32
CA MET A 313 -2.16 -9.94 -20.89
C MET A 313 -3.15 -8.78 -21.00
N GLU A 314 -3.95 -8.72 -22.07
CA GLU A 314 -5.00 -7.71 -22.21
C GLU A 314 -6.04 -7.83 -21.07
N LEU A 315 -6.49 -9.05 -20.76
CA LEU A 315 -7.43 -9.29 -19.69
C LEU A 315 -6.83 -8.97 -18.30
N SER A 316 -5.57 -9.31 -18.07
CA SER A 316 -4.83 -8.97 -16.85
C SER A 316 -4.71 -7.45 -16.68
N ASN A 317 -4.37 -6.72 -17.73
CA ASN A 317 -4.31 -5.25 -17.70
C ASN A 317 -5.69 -4.62 -17.43
N ALA A 318 -6.78 -5.21 -17.95
CA ALA A 318 -8.15 -4.79 -17.63
C ALA A 318 -8.55 -5.12 -16.19
N TYR A 319 -8.06 -6.22 -15.65
CA TYR A 319 -8.24 -6.61 -14.26
C TYR A 319 -7.43 -5.70 -13.33
N ALA A 320 -6.22 -5.27 -13.72
CA ALA A 320 -5.32 -4.42 -12.93
C ALA A 320 -5.09 -4.98 -11.50
N PRO A 321 -4.47 -6.17 -11.38
CA PRO A 321 -4.33 -6.87 -10.12
C PRO A 321 -3.38 -6.17 -9.15
N GLU A 322 -3.55 -6.43 -7.86
CA GLU A 322 -2.56 -6.14 -6.83
C GLU A 322 -1.24 -6.88 -7.11
N HIS A 323 -1.31 -8.21 -7.20
CA HIS A 323 -0.19 -9.08 -7.53
C HIS A 323 -0.42 -9.74 -8.89
N LEU A 324 0.55 -9.64 -9.79
CA LEU A 324 0.56 -10.32 -11.07
C LEU A 324 1.71 -11.32 -11.14
N ILE A 325 1.41 -12.60 -11.29
CA ILE A 325 2.41 -13.65 -11.47
C ILE A 325 2.39 -14.10 -12.94
N LEU A 326 3.49 -13.89 -13.65
CA LEU A 326 3.72 -14.41 -15.00
C LEU A 326 4.50 -15.72 -14.88
N ALA A 327 3.79 -16.82 -14.60
CA ALA A 327 4.38 -18.15 -14.40
C ALA A 327 4.80 -18.83 -15.71
N THR A 328 4.77 -18.12 -16.81
CA THR A 328 5.02 -18.63 -18.18
C THR A 328 6.50 -18.74 -18.50
N THR A 329 6.81 -19.54 -19.54
CA THR A 329 8.19 -19.72 -20.02
C THR A 329 8.77 -18.45 -20.67
N ASN A 330 7.93 -17.56 -21.20
CA ASN A 330 8.30 -16.30 -21.86
C ASN A 330 7.98 -15.05 -20.99
N SER A 331 8.04 -15.20 -19.68
CA SER A 331 7.67 -14.14 -18.70
C SER A 331 8.32 -12.79 -18.96
N ASP A 332 9.62 -12.75 -19.36
CA ASP A 332 10.33 -11.50 -19.65
C ASP A 332 9.72 -10.75 -20.86
N THR A 333 9.28 -11.50 -21.90
CA THR A 333 8.61 -10.91 -23.06
C THR A 333 7.24 -10.37 -22.70
N LEU A 334 6.49 -11.09 -21.86
CA LEU A 334 5.17 -10.66 -21.40
C LEU A 334 5.27 -9.49 -20.42
N ALA A 335 6.33 -9.40 -19.63
CA ALA A 335 6.57 -8.28 -18.72
C ALA A 335 6.55 -6.93 -19.44
N ALA A 336 7.05 -6.86 -20.68
CA ALA A 336 7.00 -5.65 -21.50
C ALA A 336 5.57 -5.21 -21.89
N LYS A 337 4.56 -6.08 -21.75
CA LYS A 337 3.15 -5.81 -22.02
C LYS A 337 2.34 -5.45 -20.78
N VAL A 338 2.96 -5.47 -19.62
CA VAL A 338 2.30 -5.08 -18.37
C VAL A 338 2.10 -3.57 -18.36
N ILE A 339 0.87 -3.15 -18.16
CA ILE A 339 0.48 -1.74 -18.04
C ILE A 339 -0.05 -1.47 -16.63
N ASN A 340 -0.82 -2.40 -16.08
CA ASN A 340 -1.53 -2.22 -14.82
C ASN A 340 -1.32 -3.43 -13.90
N ALA A 341 -0.52 -3.22 -12.85
CA ALA A 341 -0.36 -4.17 -11.73
C ALA A 341 0.28 -3.44 -10.55
N GLY A 342 0.00 -3.88 -9.33
CA GLY A 342 0.68 -3.36 -8.13
C GLY A 342 2.12 -3.86 -8.03
N SER A 343 2.34 -5.17 -8.20
CA SER A 343 3.65 -5.82 -8.28
C SER A 343 3.62 -6.99 -9.27
N VAL A 344 4.77 -7.29 -9.91
CA VAL A 344 4.86 -8.34 -10.93
C VAL A 344 5.97 -9.33 -10.60
N PHE A 345 5.65 -10.62 -10.68
CA PHE A 345 6.53 -11.74 -10.38
C PHE A 345 6.79 -12.54 -11.66
N LEU A 346 8.04 -12.79 -12.02
CA LEU A 346 8.43 -13.31 -13.32
C LEU A 346 9.02 -14.70 -13.23
N GLY A 347 8.45 -15.61 -14.01
CA GLY A 347 9.00 -16.93 -14.27
C GLY A 347 8.69 -17.99 -13.20
N LYS A 348 9.19 -19.16 -13.44
CA LYS A 348 8.87 -20.42 -12.72
C LYS A 348 9.11 -20.36 -11.20
N TRP A 349 10.12 -19.58 -10.77
CA TRP A 349 10.57 -19.55 -9.37
C TRP A 349 10.04 -18.35 -8.59
N ALA A 350 9.43 -17.40 -9.27
CA ALA A 350 8.84 -16.24 -8.62
C ALA A 350 7.50 -16.61 -8.00
N CYS A 351 7.25 -16.15 -6.78
CA CYS A 351 5.99 -16.32 -6.07
C CYS A 351 5.68 -15.05 -5.28
N GLU A 352 4.39 -14.80 -5.05
CA GLU A 352 3.91 -13.67 -4.25
C GLU A 352 4.57 -13.63 -2.87
N SER A 353 4.61 -14.78 -2.17
CA SER A 353 5.20 -14.86 -0.83
C SER A 353 6.65 -14.37 -0.74
N ALA A 354 7.44 -14.50 -1.81
CA ALA A 354 8.79 -13.94 -1.81
C ALA A 354 8.77 -12.40 -1.74
N GLY A 355 7.85 -11.76 -2.47
CA GLY A 355 7.63 -10.32 -2.44
C GLY A 355 7.07 -9.82 -1.11
N ASP A 356 6.14 -10.58 -0.56
CA ASP A 356 5.44 -10.22 0.67
C ASP A 356 6.35 -10.25 1.90
N TYR A 357 7.41 -11.06 1.87
CA TYR A 357 8.25 -11.21 3.05
C TYR A 357 9.69 -10.72 2.88
N ALA A 358 10.41 -11.07 1.80
CA ALA A 358 11.85 -10.99 1.83
C ALA A 358 12.58 -10.55 0.55
N SER A 359 11.92 -10.47 -0.61
CA SER A 359 12.61 -10.12 -1.88
C SER A 359 13.10 -8.67 -1.92
N GLY A 360 12.47 -7.76 -1.17
CA GLY A 360 12.87 -6.36 -1.05
C GLY A 360 11.90 -5.35 -1.64
N THR A 361 10.94 -5.78 -2.49
CA THR A 361 9.83 -4.94 -2.94
C THR A 361 8.83 -4.71 -1.81
N ASN A 362 7.83 -3.87 -2.03
CA ASN A 362 6.81 -3.57 -1.01
C ASN A 362 5.51 -4.31 -1.30
N HIS A 363 4.91 -4.90 -0.27
CA HIS A 363 3.64 -5.60 -0.38
C HIS A 363 2.41 -4.73 -0.09
N THR A 364 2.59 -3.47 0.31
CA THR A 364 1.47 -2.55 0.47
C THR A 364 1.15 -1.95 -0.90
N LEU A 365 0.23 -2.59 -1.59
CA LEU A 365 -0.06 -2.41 -3.01
C LEU A 365 -1.50 -1.93 -3.22
N PRO A 366 -1.78 -1.26 -4.36
CA PRO A 366 -3.15 -0.89 -4.71
C PRO A 366 -3.95 -2.14 -5.12
N THR A 367 -5.11 -2.32 -4.50
CA THR A 367 -6.09 -3.37 -4.81
C THR A 367 -7.29 -2.77 -5.55
N HIS A 368 -8.30 -3.56 -5.87
CA HIS A 368 -9.61 -3.09 -6.35
C HIS A 368 -9.52 -2.18 -7.59
N GLN A 369 -8.67 -2.54 -8.56
CA GLN A 369 -8.31 -1.77 -9.77
C GLN A 369 -7.57 -0.44 -9.51
N TYR A 370 -7.26 -0.09 -8.28
CA TYR A 370 -6.51 1.14 -8.03
C TYR A 370 -5.10 1.11 -8.63
N ALA A 371 -4.57 -0.05 -9.03
CA ALA A 371 -3.33 -0.16 -9.82
C ALA A 371 -3.40 0.53 -11.20
N LEU A 372 -4.58 0.93 -11.67
CA LEU A 372 -4.76 1.80 -12.84
C LEU A 372 -4.19 3.21 -12.63
N ALA A 373 -4.09 3.70 -11.39
CA ALA A 373 -3.74 5.08 -11.09
C ALA A 373 -2.82 5.27 -9.88
N TYR A 374 -2.69 4.26 -9.02
CA TYR A 374 -1.88 4.34 -7.80
C TYR A 374 -0.71 3.37 -7.85
N ASN A 375 0.41 3.79 -7.30
CA ASN A 375 1.57 2.94 -7.09
C ASN A 375 1.45 2.20 -5.75
N GLY A 376 2.14 1.06 -5.63
CA GLY A 376 2.47 0.49 -4.34
C GLY A 376 3.32 1.44 -3.49
N VAL A 377 3.37 1.21 -2.19
CA VAL A 377 4.23 1.98 -1.29
C VAL A 377 5.68 1.85 -1.73
N ASN A 378 6.34 2.99 -1.85
CA ASN A 378 7.74 3.14 -2.25
C ASN A 378 8.36 4.33 -1.53
N LEU A 379 9.62 4.65 -1.80
CA LEU A 379 10.29 5.77 -1.13
C LEU A 379 9.61 7.12 -1.39
N ASP A 380 9.14 7.35 -2.62
CA ASP A 380 8.42 8.58 -2.99
C ASP A 380 7.11 8.77 -2.20
N SER A 381 6.52 7.67 -1.69
CA SER A 381 5.31 7.74 -0.85
C SER A 381 5.53 8.54 0.45
N TYR A 382 6.77 8.61 0.91
CA TYR A 382 7.20 9.33 2.12
C TYR A 382 7.85 10.68 1.83
N MET A 383 7.91 11.07 0.56
CA MET A 383 8.60 12.28 0.11
C MET A 383 7.63 13.30 -0.51
N ARG A 384 8.04 14.56 -0.47
CA ARG A 384 7.41 15.66 -1.22
C ARG A 384 8.45 16.29 -2.09
N LYS A 385 8.11 16.53 -3.35
CA LYS A 385 8.99 17.20 -4.31
C LYS A 385 8.60 18.68 -4.37
N ILE A 386 9.44 19.55 -3.83
CA ILE A 386 9.24 20.99 -3.78
C ILE A 386 10.00 21.61 -4.94
N THR A 387 9.34 22.45 -5.73
CA THR A 387 9.94 23.21 -6.83
C THR A 387 10.50 24.54 -6.33
N PHE A 388 11.64 24.92 -6.87
CA PHE A 388 12.30 26.18 -6.62
C PHE A 388 12.56 26.87 -7.96
N GLN A 389 12.49 28.20 -7.93
CA GLN A 389 12.75 29.04 -9.07
C GLN A 389 13.63 30.21 -8.64
N HIS A 390 14.65 30.50 -9.46
CA HIS A 390 15.49 31.66 -9.28
C HIS A 390 15.58 32.41 -10.63
N LEU A 391 15.23 33.68 -10.61
CA LEU A 391 15.27 34.54 -11.77
C LEU A 391 16.27 35.66 -11.54
N THR A 392 17.10 35.91 -12.51
CA THR A 392 17.95 37.13 -12.61
C THR A 392 17.18 38.23 -13.35
N LYS A 393 17.74 39.45 -13.41
CA LYS A 393 17.20 40.52 -14.25
C LYS A 393 17.08 40.08 -15.71
N GLU A 394 18.10 39.41 -16.23
CA GLU A 394 18.08 38.81 -17.56
C GLU A 394 16.95 37.79 -17.74
N GLY A 395 16.67 36.98 -16.70
CA GLY A 395 15.54 36.07 -16.67
C GLY A 395 14.19 36.79 -16.75
N ILE A 396 14.04 37.89 -16.01
CA ILE A 396 12.85 38.76 -16.10
C ILE A 396 12.70 39.30 -17.54
N ASP A 397 13.77 39.75 -18.14
CA ASP A 397 13.74 40.32 -19.50
C ASP A 397 13.42 39.22 -20.56
N SER A 398 13.88 38.00 -20.33
CA SER A 398 13.64 36.90 -21.26
C SER A 398 12.21 36.38 -21.30
N ILE A 399 11.50 36.31 -20.14
CA ILE A 399 10.15 35.75 -20.06
C ILE A 399 9.05 36.80 -19.75
N GLY A 400 9.44 38.01 -19.32
CA GLY A 400 8.50 38.97 -18.75
C GLY A 400 7.37 39.37 -19.68
N LYS A 401 7.66 39.62 -20.97
CA LYS A 401 6.63 39.94 -21.96
C LYS A 401 5.58 38.84 -22.12
N ALA A 402 6.02 37.58 -22.12
CA ALA A 402 5.11 36.44 -22.20
C ALA A 402 4.22 36.32 -20.95
N VAL A 403 4.81 36.50 -19.76
CA VAL A 403 4.05 36.48 -18.49
C VAL A 403 3.00 37.56 -18.46
N VAL A 404 3.36 38.80 -18.82
CA VAL A 404 2.41 39.94 -18.88
C VAL A 404 1.28 39.62 -19.85
N CYS A 405 1.61 39.22 -21.07
CA CYS A 405 0.62 38.89 -22.10
C CYS A 405 -0.36 37.82 -21.66
N MET A 406 0.15 36.71 -21.08
CA MET A 406 -0.70 35.64 -20.58
C MET A 406 -1.61 36.09 -19.45
N ALA A 407 -1.06 36.77 -18.44
CA ALA A 407 -1.82 37.27 -17.30
C ALA A 407 -2.93 38.24 -17.70
N GLU A 408 -2.67 39.17 -18.67
CA GLU A 408 -3.68 40.07 -19.21
C GLU A 408 -4.82 39.31 -19.91
N ASN A 409 -4.48 38.30 -20.72
CA ASN A 409 -5.49 37.48 -21.41
C ASN A 409 -6.32 36.64 -20.45
N GLU A 410 -5.75 36.26 -19.31
CA GLU A 410 -6.47 35.59 -18.20
C GLU A 410 -7.23 36.60 -17.31
N GLN A 411 -7.17 37.87 -17.59
CA GLN A 411 -7.78 38.96 -16.81
C GLN A 411 -7.21 39.05 -15.37
N LEU A 412 -5.96 38.65 -15.18
CA LEU A 412 -5.24 38.67 -13.88
C LEU A 412 -4.27 39.85 -13.82
N GLU A 413 -4.80 41.06 -13.76
CA GLU A 413 -4.04 42.29 -13.84
C GLU A 413 -2.97 42.43 -12.72
N ALA A 414 -3.23 41.92 -11.53
CA ALA A 414 -2.24 41.96 -10.45
C ALA A 414 -1.00 41.08 -10.77
N HIS A 415 -1.18 39.95 -11.46
CA HIS A 415 -0.07 39.11 -11.94
C HIS A 415 0.74 39.81 -13.02
N ALA A 416 0.05 40.42 -14.01
CA ALA A 416 0.69 41.23 -15.03
C ALA A 416 1.51 42.39 -14.43
N ASN A 417 0.93 43.11 -13.50
CA ASN A 417 1.59 44.25 -12.84
C ASN A 417 2.81 43.80 -12.00
N ALA A 418 2.73 42.64 -11.32
CA ALA A 418 3.89 42.10 -10.57
C ALA A 418 5.12 41.89 -11.47
N MET A 419 4.90 41.46 -12.72
CA MET A 419 5.98 41.28 -13.70
C MET A 419 6.42 42.62 -14.31
N ARG A 420 5.49 43.52 -14.70
CA ARG A 420 5.81 44.84 -15.27
C ARG A 420 6.72 45.68 -14.34
N LEU A 421 6.41 45.69 -13.05
CA LEU A 421 7.22 46.42 -12.06
C LEU A 421 8.67 45.89 -12.03
N ARG A 422 8.88 44.60 -12.13
CA ARG A 422 10.23 43.98 -12.17
C ARG A 422 10.95 44.27 -13.49
N MET A 423 10.21 44.31 -14.60
CA MET A 423 10.78 44.67 -15.92
C MET A 423 11.24 46.14 -15.97
N GLN A 424 10.54 47.04 -15.28
CA GLN A 424 10.85 48.47 -15.22
C GLN A 424 11.95 48.82 -14.21
N CYS A 425 12.26 47.91 -13.27
CA CYS A 425 13.32 48.13 -12.29
C CYS A 425 14.68 48.16 -13.00
N GLN A 426 15.39 49.30 -12.85
CA GLN A 426 16.81 49.42 -13.21
C GLN A 426 17.61 49.10 -11.95
N GLU A 427 18.59 48.22 -12.05
CA GLU A 427 19.53 47.97 -10.94
C GLU A 427 20.36 49.19 -10.62
#